data_bdbe2061f9456bc0957222ebd5724bc2
#
_entry.id   bdbe2061f9456bc0957222ebd5724bc2
#
_cell.length_a   1.000
_cell.length_b   1.000
_cell.length_c   1.000
_cell.angle_alpha   90.00
_cell.angle_beta   90.00
_cell.angle_gamma   90.00
#
_symmetry.space_group_name_H-M   'P 1'
#
loop_
_entity.id
_entity.type
_entity.pdbx_description
1 polymer ?
#
loop_
_entity_poly.entity_id
_entity_poly.type
_entity_poly.pdbx_seq_one_letter_code
_entity_poly.pdbx_strand_id
1 'polypeptide(L)'
;NEGPLGYNFPKYEERANRMRESLEIIRRLLDGEKLNYDGEFYQTKQAKLYSPPKNHIPIWMAAGGPKSANLAAEYADGVMISVKDPKDAYEKVIDPAKNKTKELQKDNLRLHTYRWTMFAKDDEDAWEALKSWRGLRAPNRLQEIDPAALRETADSLPKDEIMSKFSRASSIEELKEIYHPLVSDFESEIVTI
;
A
#
# COMPACT_ATOMS: atom_id res chain seq x y z
N ASN A 1 9.99 -8.45 -6.55
CA ASN A 1 10.05 -9.12 -7.86
C ASN A 1 10.26 -10.62 -7.67
N GLU A 2 9.26 -11.43 -8.02
CA GLU A 2 9.30 -12.89 -7.89
C GLU A 2 10.08 -13.55 -9.06
N GLY A 3 10.13 -12.88 -10.21
CA GLY A 3 10.85 -13.35 -11.39
C GLY A 3 12.32 -13.71 -11.13
N PRO A 4 13.12 -12.85 -10.48
CA PRO A 4 14.51 -13.17 -10.12
C PRO A 4 14.67 -14.38 -9.21
N LEU A 5 13.63 -14.73 -8.47
CA LEU A 5 13.61 -15.93 -7.62
C LEU A 5 13.13 -17.18 -8.36
N GLY A 6 12.86 -17.07 -9.67
CA GLY A 6 12.37 -18.19 -10.49
C GLY A 6 10.87 -18.45 -10.36
N TYR A 7 10.11 -17.55 -9.75
CA TYR A 7 8.67 -17.68 -9.63
C TYR A 7 7.92 -16.89 -10.71
N ASN A 8 6.86 -17.47 -11.24
CA ASN A 8 5.91 -16.73 -12.07
C ASN A 8 5.04 -15.83 -11.19
N PHE A 9 4.88 -14.57 -11.58
CA PHE A 9 3.97 -13.66 -10.89
C PHE A 9 2.52 -14.06 -11.19
N PRO A 10 1.72 -14.50 -10.19
CA PRO A 10 0.38 -14.99 -10.42
C PRO A 10 -0.57 -13.89 -10.90
N LYS A 11 -1.67 -14.28 -11.55
CA LYS A 11 -2.76 -13.36 -11.89
C LYS A 11 -3.38 -12.76 -10.64
N TYR A 12 -4.09 -11.64 -10.80
CA TYR A 12 -4.66 -10.91 -9.67
C TYR A 12 -5.60 -11.79 -8.82
N GLU A 13 -6.46 -12.57 -9.46
CA GLU A 13 -7.43 -13.43 -8.77
C GLU A 13 -6.75 -14.44 -7.86
N GLU A 14 -5.71 -15.09 -8.33
CA GLU A 14 -4.93 -16.03 -7.52
C GLU A 14 -4.25 -15.31 -6.35
N ARG A 15 -3.63 -14.15 -6.60
CA ARG A 15 -3.00 -13.36 -5.53
C ARG A 15 -4.01 -12.89 -4.49
N ALA A 16 -5.22 -12.49 -4.91
CA ALA A 16 -6.29 -12.10 -4.02
C ALA A 16 -6.79 -13.27 -3.16
N ASN A 17 -6.94 -14.45 -3.76
CA ASN A 17 -7.35 -15.66 -3.02
C ASN A 17 -6.28 -16.10 -2.02
N ARG A 18 -5.01 -16.09 -2.41
CA ARG A 18 -3.88 -16.35 -1.48
C ARG A 18 -3.87 -15.36 -0.32
N MET A 19 -4.09 -14.07 -0.60
CA MET A 19 -4.15 -13.03 0.43
C MET A 19 -5.31 -13.26 1.40
N ARG A 20 -6.50 -13.59 0.89
CA ARG A 20 -7.68 -13.89 1.71
C ARG A 20 -7.40 -15.04 2.68
N GLU A 21 -6.94 -16.19 2.18
CA GLU A 21 -6.62 -17.35 3.03
C GLU A 21 -5.54 -17.00 4.07
N SER A 22 -4.52 -16.24 3.66
CA SER A 22 -3.46 -15.80 4.56
C SER A 22 -4.01 -14.92 5.70
N LEU A 23 -4.89 -13.95 5.37
CA LEU A 23 -5.48 -13.05 6.35
C LEU A 23 -6.39 -13.80 7.33
N GLU A 24 -7.18 -14.76 6.85
CA GLU A 24 -8.00 -15.64 7.69
C GLU A 24 -7.14 -16.45 8.66
N ILE A 25 -6.09 -17.09 8.16
CA ILE A 25 -5.18 -17.89 8.99
C ILE A 25 -4.49 -17.01 10.03
N ILE A 26 -3.94 -15.85 9.61
CA ILE A 26 -3.23 -14.94 10.51
C ILE A 26 -4.16 -14.41 11.60
N ARG A 27 -5.37 -14.00 11.26
CA ARG A 27 -6.35 -13.49 12.23
C ARG A 27 -6.67 -14.54 13.28
N ARG A 28 -7.04 -15.74 12.87
CA ARG A 28 -7.42 -16.84 13.77
C ARG A 28 -6.26 -17.28 14.66
N LEU A 29 -5.04 -17.29 14.15
CA LEU A 29 -3.85 -17.57 14.96
C LEU A 29 -3.58 -16.47 15.99
N LEU A 30 -3.71 -15.19 15.60
CA LEU A 30 -3.58 -14.05 16.50
C LEU A 30 -4.65 -14.05 17.59
N ASP A 31 -5.85 -14.54 17.29
CA ASP A 31 -6.94 -14.71 18.26
C ASP A 31 -6.75 -15.96 19.16
N GLY A 32 -5.64 -16.66 19.01
CA GLY A 32 -5.25 -17.79 19.86
C GLY A 32 -5.91 -19.12 19.51
N GLU A 33 -6.56 -19.21 18.35
CA GLU A 33 -7.17 -20.46 17.93
C GLU A 33 -6.12 -21.55 17.65
N LYS A 34 -6.53 -22.82 17.87
CA LYS A 34 -5.83 -24.00 17.35
C LYS A 34 -6.46 -24.35 16.02
N LEU A 35 -5.73 -24.11 14.93
CA LEU A 35 -6.26 -24.04 13.59
C LEU A 35 -5.90 -25.29 12.76
N ASN A 36 -6.94 -25.96 12.26
CA ASN A 36 -6.86 -26.81 11.09
C ASN A 36 -7.49 -26.04 9.93
N TYR A 37 -6.69 -25.69 8.94
CA TYR A 37 -7.14 -24.97 7.75
C TYR A 37 -6.85 -25.81 6.53
N ASP A 38 -7.83 -25.97 5.66
CA ASP A 38 -7.72 -26.73 4.42
C ASP A 38 -8.22 -25.87 3.26
N GLY A 39 -7.35 -24.93 2.85
CA GLY A 39 -7.61 -23.99 1.77
C GLY A 39 -7.11 -24.48 0.43
N GLU A 40 -7.37 -23.72 -0.61
CA GLU A 40 -6.86 -23.98 -1.97
C GLU A 40 -5.34 -23.80 -2.04
N PHE A 41 -4.80 -22.79 -1.31
CA PHE A 41 -3.39 -22.39 -1.37
C PHE A 41 -2.60 -22.74 -0.11
N TYR A 42 -3.26 -22.73 1.04
CA TYR A 42 -2.59 -22.97 2.31
C TYR A 42 -3.32 -24.02 3.12
N GLN A 43 -2.53 -24.84 3.81
CA GLN A 43 -3.02 -25.86 4.71
C GLN A 43 -2.29 -25.79 6.04
N THR A 44 -3.03 -25.94 7.14
CA THR A 44 -2.44 -26.08 8.47
C THR A 44 -3.02 -27.26 9.22
N LYS A 45 -2.20 -27.89 10.05
CA LYS A 45 -2.65 -28.97 10.93
C LYS A 45 -2.25 -28.65 12.35
N GLN A 46 -3.25 -28.42 13.20
CA GLN A 46 -3.09 -28.09 14.61
C GLN A 46 -2.14 -26.88 14.86
N ALA A 47 -2.08 -25.93 13.90
CA ALA A 47 -1.27 -24.73 14.05
C ALA A 47 -1.81 -23.88 15.20
N LYS A 48 -0.92 -23.32 16.01
CA LYS A 48 -1.28 -22.48 17.16
C LYS A 48 -0.15 -21.54 17.51
N LEU A 49 -0.50 -20.31 17.87
CA LEU A 49 0.40 -19.42 18.60
C LEU A 49 0.35 -19.76 20.08
N TYR A 50 1.48 -20.19 20.65
CA TYR A 50 1.54 -20.55 22.08
C TYR A 50 1.63 -19.33 23.00
N SER A 51 1.93 -18.17 22.45
CA SER A 51 1.92 -16.87 23.12
C SER A 51 1.15 -15.86 22.27
N PRO A 52 -0.18 -16.01 22.14
CA PRO A 52 -0.99 -15.06 21.38
C PRO A 52 -0.98 -13.70 22.07
N PRO A 53 -1.14 -12.61 21.34
CA PRO A 53 -1.23 -11.28 21.91
C PRO A 53 -2.45 -11.17 22.86
N LYS A 54 -2.30 -10.40 23.93
CA LYS A 54 -3.42 -10.16 24.87
C LYS A 54 -4.46 -9.20 24.30
N ASN A 55 -4.02 -8.28 23.46
CA ASN A 55 -4.87 -7.28 22.83
C ASN A 55 -4.97 -7.56 21.32
N HIS A 56 -6.05 -7.11 20.73
CA HIS A 56 -6.22 -7.17 19.29
C HIS A 56 -5.07 -6.47 18.56
N ILE A 57 -4.39 -7.17 17.64
CA ILE A 57 -3.38 -6.61 16.77
C ILE A 57 -4.04 -6.26 15.43
N PRO A 58 -4.08 -4.98 15.06
CA PRO A 58 -4.70 -4.59 13.79
C PRO A 58 -3.87 -5.06 12.60
N ILE A 59 -4.55 -5.58 11.59
CA ILE A 59 -3.97 -5.95 10.30
C ILE A 59 -4.26 -4.81 9.32
N TRP A 60 -3.22 -4.26 8.72
CA TRP A 60 -3.31 -3.24 7.68
C TRP A 60 -2.99 -3.85 6.32
N MET A 61 -3.87 -3.65 5.35
CA MET A 61 -3.68 -4.16 4.00
C MET A 61 -3.47 -3.03 3.01
N ALA A 62 -2.40 -3.10 2.21
CA ALA A 62 -2.17 -2.15 1.15
C ALA A 62 -3.16 -2.34 -0.02
N ALA A 63 -3.75 -1.24 -0.49
CA ALA A 63 -4.66 -1.24 -1.61
C ALA A 63 -4.28 -0.16 -2.64
N GLY A 64 -4.33 -0.53 -3.92
CA GLY A 64 -4.05 0.38 -5.04
C GLY A 64 -5.20 0.46 -6.06
N GLY A 65 -6.36 -0.14 -5.77
CA GLY A 65 -7.52 -0.13 -6.64
C GLY A 65 -8.75 -0.78 -5.99
N PRO A 66 -9.93 -0.73 -6.64
CA PRO A 66 -11.21 -1.09 -6.03
C PRO A 66 -11.27 -2.54 -5.52
N LYS A 67 -10.72 -3.49 -6.28
CA LYS A 67 -10.73 -4.91 -5.88
C LYS A 67 -9.92 -5.16 -4.61
N SER A 68 -8.72 -4.57 -4.50
CA SER A 68 -7.90 -4.69 -3.29
C SER A 68 -8.45 -3.87 -2.12
N ALA A 69 -9.12 -2.76 -2.39
CA ALA A 69 -9.82 -1.98 -1.39
C ALA A 69 -10.98 -2.76 -0.75
N ASN A 70 -11.79 -3.44 -1.55
CA ASN A 70 -12.87 -4.31 -1.07
C ASN A 70 -12.34 -5.48 -0.26
N LEU A 71 -11.26 -6.12 -0.72
CA LEU A 71 -10.61 -7.21 0.01
C LEU A 71 -10.09 -6.74 1.37
N ALA A 72 -9.46 -5.56 1.42
CA ALA A 72 -9.00 -4.98 2.67
C ALA A 72 -10.15 -4.67 3.63
N ALA A 73 -11.24 -4.08 3.14
CA ALA A 73 -12.44 -3.81 3.94
C ALA A 73 -13.07 -5.10 4.50
N GLU A 74 -12.97 -6.22 3.77
CA GLU A 74 -13.53 -7.50 4.17
C GLU A 74 -12.68 -8.22 5.22
N TYR A 75 -11.35 -8.27 5.06
CA TYR A 75 -10.44 -9.15 5.82
C TYR A 75 -9.42 -8.42 6.70
N ALA A 76 -9.28 -7.11 6.59
CA ALA A 76 -8.35 -6.34 7.39
C ALA A 76 -9.06 -5.36 8.36
N ASP A 77 -8.31 -4.79 9.28
CA ASP A 77 -8.78 -3.76 10.21
C ASP A 77 -8.63 -2.35 9.62
N GLY A 78 -7.76 -2.21 8.62
CA GLY A 78 -7.54 -0.95 7.95
C GLY A 78 -6.89 -1.08 6.58
N VAL A 79 -6.97 0.00 5.82
CA VAL A 79 -6.43 0.10 4.48
C VAL A 79 -5.25 1.07 4.45
N MET A 80 -4.14 0.64 3.86
CA MET A 80 -2.98 1.49 3.61
C MET A 80 -2.93 1.93 2.16
N ILE A 81 -2.75 3.24 1.91
CA ILE A 81 -2.87 3.84 0.58
C ILE A 81 -1.69 4.76 0.30
N SER A 82 -1.05 4.55 -0.86
CA SER A 82 -0.11 5.53 -1.42
C SER A 82 -0.85 6.58 -2.21
N VAL A 83 -0.96 7.78 -1.65
CA VAL A 83 -1.70 8.89 -2.26
C VAL A 83 -0.77 9.65 -3.20
N LYS A 84 -0.93 9.44 -4.51
CA LYS A 84 -0.26 10.24 -5.54
C LYS A 84 -1.13 11.42 -5.93
N ASP A 85 -2.34 11.15 -6.34
CA ASP A 85 -3.42 12.10 -6.60
C ASP A 85 -4.54 11.85 -5.60
N PRO A 86 -4.99 12.87 -4.85
CA PRO A 86 -6.03 12.70 -3.83
C PRO A 86 -7.37 12.24 -4.42
N LYS A 87 -7.78 12.77 -5.58
CA LYS A 87 -9.04 12.40 -6.22
C LYS A 87 -9.02 10.93 -6.66
N ASP A 88 -7.96 10.51 -7.32
CA ASP A 88 -7.76 9.12 -7.74
C ASP A 88 -7.75 8.16 -6.54
N ALA A 89 -7.08 8.53 -5.45
CA ALA A 89 -7.04 7.72 -4.25
C ALA A 89 -8.43 7.56 -3.62
N TYR A 90 -9.20 8.66 -3.58
CA TYR A 90 -10.55 8.62 -3.08
C TYR A 90 -11.45 7.72 -3.93
N GLU A 91 -11.55 8.00 -5.23
CA GLU A 91 -12.44 7.28 -6.15
C GLU A 91 -12.10 5.81 -6.32
N LYS A 92 -10.81 5.48 -6.36
CA LYS A 92 -10.35 4.11 -6.66
C LYS A 92 -10.16 3.23 -5.44
N VAL A 93 -9.95 3.81 -4.26
CA VAL A 93 -9.62 3.02 -3.06
C VAL A 93 -10.51 3.37 -1.88
N ILE A 94 -10.61 4.65 -1.49
CA ILE A 94 -11.29 5.03 -0.24
C ILE A 94 -12.80 4.80 -0.36
N ASP A 95 -13.42 5.33 -1.41
CA ASP A 95 -14.87 5.17 -1.61
C ASP A 95 -15.29 3.70 -1.78
N PRO A 96 -14.64 2.87 -2.63
CA PRO A 96 -14.93 1.44 -2.67
C PRO A 96 -14.79 0.74 -1.32
N ALA A 97 -13.71 1.03 -0.57
CA ALA A 97 -13.51 0.42 0.74
C ALA A 97 -14.55 0.86 1.77
N LYS A 98 -14.88 2.17 1.84
CA LYS A 98 -15.95 2.70 2.70
C LYS A 98 -17.31 2.08 2.37
N ASN A 99 -17.64 1.94 1.09
CA ASN A 99 -18.89 1.32 0.65
C ASN A 99 -18.96 -0.16 1.02
N LYS A 100 -17.85 -0.90 0.84
CA LYS A 100 -17.75 -2.31 1.23
C LYS A 100 -17.87 -2.48 2.75
N THR A 101 -17.24 -1.62 3.53
CA THR A 101 -17.34 -1.62 5.01
C THR A 101 -18.79 -1.43 5.47
N LYS A 102 -19.53 -0.50 4.84
CA LYS A 102 -20.97 -0.29 5.10
C LYS A 102 -21.82 -1.50 4.73
N GLU A 103 -21.57 -2.09 3.55
CA GLU A 103 -22.26 -3.31 3.10
C GLU A 103 -22.11 -4.45 4.11
N LEU A 104 -20.91 -4.60 4.68
CA LEU A 104 -20.59 -5.61 5.68
C LEU A 104 -21.05 -5.26 7.09
N GLN A 105 -21.65 -4.10 7.29
CA GLN A 105 -22.08 -3.59 8.61
C GLN A 105 -20.93 -3.58 9.65
N LYS A 106 -19.71 -3.34 9.19
CA LYS A 106 -18.53 -3.17 10.04
C LYS A 106 -18.45 -1.74 10.57
N ASP A 107 -17.70 -1.57 11.65
CA ASP A 107 -17.31 -0.26 12.15
C ASP A 107 -16.53 0.54 11.10
N ASN A 108 -16.21 1.79 11.42
CA ASN A 108 -15.53 2.68 10.50
C ASN A 108 -14.25 2.08 9.93
N LEU A 109 -14.06 2.30 8.63
CA LEU A 109 -12.82 1.94 7.95
C LEU A 109 -11.66 2.77 8.52
N ARG A 110 -10.62 2.10 8.98
CA ARG A 110 -9.38 2.76 9.39
C ARG A 110 -8.50 3.01 8.18
N LEU A 111 -7.99 4.22 8.03
CA LEU A 111 -7.16 4.61 6.90
C LEU A 111 -5.74 5.01 7.36
N HIS A 112 -4.75 4.45 6.68
CA HIS A 112 -3.37 4.88 6.74
C HIS A 112 -2.97 5.38 5.36
N THR A 113 -2.71 6.67 5.26
CA THR A 113 -2.28 7.28 4.01
C THR A 113 -0.81 7.66 4.09
N TYR A 114 -0.09 7.50 2.99
CA TYR A 114 1.27 7.99 2.85
C TYR A 114 1.47 8.63 1.48
N ARG A 115 2.36 9.61 1.43
CA ARG A 115 2.68 10.34 0.22
C ARG A 115 4.19 10.54 0.13
N TRP A 116 4.75 10.24 -1.03
CA TRP A 116 6.15 10.49 -1.30
C TRP A 116 6.37 11.98 -1.53
N THR A 117 6.95 12.63 -0.55
CA THR A 117 7.20 14.08 -0.57
C THR A 117 8.67 14.35 -0.34
N MET A 118 9.22 15.31 -1.09
CA MET A 118 10.56 15.82 -0.92
C MET A 118 10.50 17.18 -0.27
N PHE A 119 11.32 17.39 0.72
CA PHE A 119 11.56 18.72 1.24
C PHE A 119 12.80 19.28 0.53
N ALA A 120 12.60 20.20 -0.39
CA ALA A 120 13.65 20.75 -1.26
C ALA A 120 13.35 22.19 -1.61
N LYS A 121 14.37 23.03 -1.62
CA LYS A 121 14.26 24.49 -1.87
C LYS A 121 13.75 24.82 -3.28
N ASP A 122 14.15 24.02 -4.27
CA ASP A 122 13.80 24.17 -5.67
C ASP A 122 13.80 22.84 -6.40
N ASP A 123 13.48 22.84 -7.69
CA ASP A 123 13.37 21.62 -8.50
C ASP A 123 14.73 20.95 -8.76
N GLU A 124 15.84 21.71 -8.73
CA GLU A 124 17.17 21.15 -8.92
C GLU A 124 17.60 20.38 -7.67
N ASP A 125 17.38 20.93 -6.49
CA ASP A 125 17.61 20.30 -5.21
C ASP A 125 16.75 19.03 -5.06
N ALA A 126 15.47 19.09 -5.45
CA ALA A 126 14.58 17.96 -5.49
C ALA A 126 15.04 16.86 -6.45
N TRP A 127 15.54 17.23 -7.63
CA TRP A 127 16.08 16.28 -8.62
C TRP A 127 17.32 15.56 -8.09
N GLU A 128 18.23 16.27 -7.43
CA GLU A 128 19.39 15.62 -6.78
C GLU A 128 18.96 14.72 -5.62
N ALA A 129 18.01 15.15 -4.78
CA ALA A 129 17.47 14.32 -3.71
C ALA A 129 16.85 13.01 -4.22
N LEU A 130 16.24 13.03 -5.41
CA LEU A 130 15.65 11.85 -6.05
C LEU A 130 16.65 10.89 -6.69
N LYS A 131 17.94 11.21 -6.74
CA LYS A 131 18.95 10.44 -7.46
C LYS A 131 18.92 8.93 -7.19
N SER A 132 18.68 8.54 -5.94
CA SER A 132 18.57 7.12 -5.56
C SER A 132 17.17 6.52 -5.73
N TRP A 133 16.15 7.33 -5.92
CA TRP A 133 14.74 6.90 -5.86
C TRP A 133 14.03 6.99 -7.22
N ARG A 134 14.51 7.81 -8.14
CA ARG A 134 13.84 8.06 -9.42
C ARG A 134 13.69 6.81 -10.29
N GLY A 135 14.60 5.83 -10.18
CA GLY A 135 14.47 4.53 -10.83
C GLY A 135 13.19 3.78 -10.50
N LEU A 136 12.62 4.01 -9.30
CA LEU A 136 11.31 3.44 -8.92
C LEU A 136 10.14 4.00 -9.74
N ARG A 137 10.37 5.01 -10.55
CA ARG A 137 9.38 5.60 -11.48
C ARG A 137 9.62 5.22 -12.93
N ALA A 138 10.69 4.47 -13.23
CA ALA A 138 10.94 3.93 -14.55
C ALA A 138 9.76 3.06 -15.03
N PRO A 139 9.38 3.14 -16.32
CA PRO A 139 8.27 2.36 -16.87
C PRO A 139 8.44 0.85 -16.69
N ASN A 140 9.66 0.36 -16.82
CA ASN A 140 10.03 -1.06 -16.72
C ASN A 140 10.32 -1.55 -15.29
N ARG A 141 10.04 -0.76 -14.26
CA ARG A 141 10.41 -1.05 -12.85
C ARG A 141 9.87 -2.37 -12.28
N LEU A 142 8.90 -2.98 -12.93
CA LEU A 142 8.35 -4.28 -12.50
C LEU A 142 9.05 -5.47 -13.15
N GLN A 143 9.77 -5.24 -14.25
CA GLN A 143 10.49 -6.26 -15.01
C GLN A 143 11.99 -6.20 -14.80
N GLU A 144 12.54 -4.99 -14.73
CA GLU A 144 13.96 -4.76 -14.50
C GLU A 144 14.34 -4.99 -13.04
N ILE A 145 15.43 -5.69 -12.81
CA ILE A 145 15.93 -6.06 -11.49
C ILE A 145 17.22 -5.32 -11.12
N ASP A 146 17.93 -4.79 -12.10
CA ASP A 146 19.16 -4.02 -11.85
C ASP A 146 18.80 -2.57 -11.49
N PRO A 147 19.11 -2.11 -10.27
CA PRO A 147 18.87 -0.73 -9.85
C PRO A 147 19.60 0.31 -10.71
N ALA A 148 20.75 -0.05 -11.29
CA ALA A 148 21.51 0.85 -12.17
C ALA A 148 20.76 1.03 -13.51
N ALA A 149 20.30 -0.05 -14.11
CA ALA A 149 19.49 -0.01 -15.33
C ALA A 149 18.16 0.72 -15.13
N LEU A 150 17.51 0.55 -13.98
CA LEU A 150 16.28 1.31 -13.63
C LEU A 150 16.56 2.81 -13.56
N ARG A 151 17.70 3.20 -12.97
CA ARG A 151 18.10 4.60 -12.88
C ARG A 151 18.41 5.18 -14.24
N GLU A 152 19.18 4.48 -15.05
CA GLU A 152 19.51 4.88 -16.42
C GLU A 152 18.23 5.09 -17.26
N THR A 153 17.27 4.16 -17.16
CA THR A 153 15.97 4.29 -17.80
C THR A 153 15.23 5.54 -17.33
N ALA A 154 15.18 5.79 -16.02
CA ALA A 154 14.53 6.97 -15.48
C ALA A 154 15.23 8.29 -15.90
N ASP A 155 16.58 8.28 -15.95
CA ASP A 155 17.38 9.44 -16.37
C ASP A 155 17.25 9.76 -17.84
N SER A 156 16.83 8.80 -18.68
CA SER A 156 16.55 9.00 -20.10
C SER A 156 15.17 9.65 -20.36
N LEU A 157 14.30 9.71 -19.36
CA LEU A 157 12.98 10.34 -19.47
C LEU A 157 13.05 11.84 -19.20
N PRO A 158 12.06 12.63 -19.67
CA PRO A 158 11.96 14.03 -19.30
C PRO A 158 11.92 14.21 -17.78
N LYS A 159 12.73 15.13 -17.27
CA LYS A 159 12.82 15.42 -15.82
C LYS A 159 11.45 15.68 -15.21
N ASP A 160 10.62 16.47 -15.88
CA ASP A 160 9.27 16.81 -15.42
C ASP A 160 8.34 15.59 -15.33
N GLU A 161 8.51 14.61 -16.19
CA GLU A 161 7.73 13.35 -16.14
C GLU A 161 8.03 12.57 -14.84
N ILE A 162 9.28 12.51 -14.45
CA ILE A 162 9.69 11.85 -13.19
C ILE A 162 9.27 12.68 -11.99
N MET A 163 9.55 13.98 -12.01
CA MET A 163 9.25 14.90 -10.91
C MET A 163 7.75 14.96 -10.58
N SER A 164 6.88 14.94 -11.60
CA SER A 164 5.42 14.97 -11.41
C SER A 164 4.87 13.77 -10.61
N LYS A 165 5.65 12.72 -10.43
CA LYS A 165 5.25 11.51 -9.67
C LYS A 165 5.55 11.61 -8.17
N PHE A 166 6.12 12.72 -7.74
CA PHE A 166 6.43 13.04 -6.35
C PHE A 166 5.81 14.37 -5.96
N SER A 167 5.59 14.58 -4.68
CA SER A 167 5.27 15.89 -4.15
C SER A 167 6.56 16.58 -3.68
N ARG A 168 6.60 17.91 -3.80
CA ARG A 168 7.68 18.74 -3.27
C ARG A 168 7.12 19.83 -2.39
N ALA A 169 7.82 20.10 -1.30
CA ALA A 169 7.58 21.26 -0.45
C ALA A 169 8.92 21.93 -0.14
N SER A 170 8.92 23.24 -0.09
CA SER A 170 10.06 24.08 0.30
C SER A 170 9.86 24.75 1.67
N SER A 171 8.66 24.65 2.21
CA SER A 171 8.28 25.23 3.51
C SER A 171 7.34 24.29 4.29
N ILE A 172 7.19 24.58 5.57
CA ILE A 172 6.23 23.87 6.44
C ILE A 172 4.78 24.13 6.00
N GLU A 173 4.53 25.34 5.53
CA GLU A 173 3.21 25.77 5.02
C GLU A 173 2.83 24.93 3.80
N GLU A 174 3.72 24.75 2.83
CA GLU A 174 3.49 23.89 1.67
C GLU A 174 3.31 22.43 2.08
N LEU A 175 4.06 21.93 3.07
CA LEU A 175 3.83 20.58 3.61
C LEU A 175 2.42 20.43 4.18
N LYS A 176 1.96 21.41 4.95
CA LYS A 176 0.59 21.41 5.49
C LYS A 176 -0.46 21.36 4.38
N GLU A 177 -0.30 22.14 3.31
CA GLU A 177 -1.21 22.11 2.16
C GLU A 177 -1.25 20.74 1.48
N ILE A 178 -0.11 20.08 1.35
CA ILE A 178 -0.01 18.73 0.75
C ILE A 178 -0.71 17.68 1.61
N TYR A 179 -0.59 17.77 2.94
CA TYR A 179 -1.04 16.72 3.86
C TYR A 179 -2.40 16.99 4.50
N HIS A 180 -2.83 18.25 4.57
CA HIS A 180 -4.13 18.60 5.16
C HIS A 180 -5.31 17.80 4.57
N PRO A 181 -5.43 17.62 3.23
CA PRO A 181 -6.52 16.82 2.67
C PRO A 181 -6.51 15.36 3.11
N LEU A 182 -5.34 14.79 3.42
CA LEU A 182 -5.25 13.41 3.89
C LEU A 182 -5.82 13.25 5.30
N VAL A 183 -5.75 14.31 6.10
CA VAL A 183 -6.30 14.32 7.46
C VAL A 183 -7.78 14.73 7.44
N SER A 184 -8.10 15.86 6.77
CA SER A 184 -9.45 16.45 6.82
C SER A 184 -10.48 15.74 5.95
N ASP A 185 -10.11 15.43 4.69
CA ASP A 185 -11.07 14.94 3.70
C ASP A 185 -11.14 13.42 3.69
N PHE A 186 -10.00 12.76 3.96
CA PHE A 186 -9.94 11.30 4.01
C PHE A 186 -10.22 10.75 5.40
N GLU A 187 -10.11 11.58 6.44
CA GLU A 187 -10.23 11.14 7.84
C GLU A 187 -9.18 10.07 8.19
N SER A 188 -7.96 10.23 7.65
CA SER A 188 -6.91 9.24 7.87
C SER A 188 -6.49 9.20 9.33
N GLU A 189 -6.48 8.01 9.91
CA GLU A 189 -6.02 7.79 11.29
C GLU A 189 -4.50 7.94 11.40
N ILE A 190 -3.79 7.50 10.36
CA ILE A 190 -2.33 7.61 10.27
C ILE A 190 -1.98 8.28 8.95
N VAL A 191 -1.13 9.29 9.02
CA VAL A 191 -0.54 9.94 7.85
C VAL A 191 0.98 9.86 7.95
N THR A 192 1.61 9.24 6.96
CA THR A 192 3.07 9.14 6.88
C THR A 192 3.61 10.07 5.79
N ILE A 193 4.66 10.81 6.15
CA ILE A 193 5.40 11.75 5.32
C ILE A 193 6.65 11.07 4.77
#